data_4ad1d17e6461e10efee1f679ef492071
#
_entry.id   4ad1d17e6461e10efee1f679ef492071
#
_cell.length_a   1.000
_cell.length_b   1.000
_cell.length_c   1.000
_cell.angle_alpha   90.00
_cell.angle_beta   90.00
_cell.angle_gamma   90.00
#
_symmetry.space_group_name_H-M   'P 1'
#
loop_
_entity.id
_entity.type
_entity.pdbx_description
1 polymer ?
#
loop_
_entity_poly.entity_id
_entity_poly.type
_entity_poly.pdbx_seq_one_letter_code
_entity_poly.pdbx_strand_id
1 'polypeptide(L)'
;MAAKISRFDIHDELTAPPESAPILKGALSGTGKLNNFVGVLASSPAALRGYARMRSELRRGTLPGATQERIALAVAEYRGSEYDVAVHARAGRAVGLDLDEIDSARRFHSRDEREAALLRYLQTMLENSGVVPVHLHEEAREHGWTDEQILEALAHVALADFSSLVTLAGEIPLEGTSREVKPLKKVA
;
A
#
# COMPACT_ATOMS: atom_id res chain seq x y z
N MET A 1 -26.30 10.62 16.73
CA MET A 1 -24.90 10.85 16.25
C MET A 1 -24.49 9.58 15.53
N ALA A 2 -24.24 9.65 14.24
CA ALA A 2 -23.72 8.51 13.49
C ALA A 2 -22.34 8.14 14.06
N ALA A 3 -22.08 6.86 14.32
CA ALA A 3 -20.79 6.41 14.79
C ALA A 3 -19.73 6.74 13.73
N LYS A 4 -18.67 7.47 14.10
CA LYS A 4 -17.54 7.71 13.24
C LYS A 4 -16.89 6.38 12.90
N ILE A 5 -16.96 5.98 11.64
CA ILE A 5 -16.43 4.69 11.15
C ILE A 5 -14.90 4.75 11.04
N SER A 6 -14.33 5.95 10.98
CA SER A 6 -12.90 6.27 10.88
C SER A 6 -12.63 7.54 11.69
N ARG A 7 -11.34 7.78 12.04
CA ARG A 7 -10.94 9.05 12.68
C ARG A 7 -11.05 10.25 11.74
N PHE A 8 -10.96 10.00 10.44
CA PHE A 8 -11.16 11.00 9.39
C PHE A 8 -12.50 10.77 8.70
N ASP A 9 -13.04 11.81 8.11
CA ASP A 9 -14.24 11.67 7.29
C ASP A 9 -13.91 10.87 6.02
N ILE A 10 -14.78 9.94 5.66
CA ILE A 10 -14.69 9.19 4.42
C ILE A 10 -15.57 9.90 3.40
N HIS A 11 -14.95 10.56 2.45
CA HIS A 11 -15.64 11.32 1.41
C HIS A 11 -15.98 10.47 0.19
N ASP A 12 -17.05 10.86 -0.47
CA ASP A 12 -17.43 10.48 -1.83
C ASP A 12 -17.31 11.70 -2.77
N GLU A 13 -17.74 11.56 -4.00
CA GLU A 13 -17.71 12.63 -4.99
C GLU A 13 -18.65 13.81 -4.69
N LEU A 14 -19.59 13.65 -3.75
CA LEU A 14 -20.57 14.66 -3.34
C LEU A 14 -20.11 15.44 -2.12
N THR A 15 -19.36 14.79 -1.23
CA THR A 15 -18.96 15.34 0.08
C THR A 15 -17.51 15.82 0.12
N ALA A 16 -16.70 15.45 -0.87
CA ALA A 16 -15.30 15.81 -0.94
C ALA A 16 -15.10 17.30 -1.22
N PRO A 17 -13.97 17.89 -0.77
CA PRO A 17 -13.56 19.21 -1.19
C PRO A 17 -13.58 19.35 -2.73
N PRO A 18 -13.96 20.53 -3.28
CA PRO A 18 -14.11 20.70 -4.72
C PRO A 18 -12.87 20.30 -5.52
N GLU A 19 -11.67 20.55 -4.99
CA GLU A 19 -10.39 20.22 -5.63
C GLU A 19 -10.09 18.72 -5.65
N SER A 20 -10.70 17.92 -4.78
CA SER A 20 -10.59 16.46 -4.73
C SER A 20 -11.61 15.76 -5.63
N ALA A 21 -12.76 16.36 -5.88
CA ALA A 21 -13.87 15.75 -6.60
C ALA A 21 -13.49 15.23 -8.01
N PRO A 22 -12.68 15.92 -8.84
CA PRO A 22 -12.29 15.41 -10.15
C PRO A 22 -11.47 14.10 -10.07
N ILE A 23 -10.62 13.96 -9.04
CA ILE A 23 -9.79 12.77 -8.84
C ILE A 23 -10.67 11.59 -8.41
N LEU A 24 -11.61 11.83 -7.49
CA LEU A 24 -12.57 10.81 -7.06
C LEU A 24 -13.44 10.32 -8.22
N LYS A 25 -13.94 11.24 -9.07
CA LYS A 25 -14.68 10.87 -10.29
C LYS A 25 -13.86 10.02 -11.23
N GLY A 26 -12.58 10.36 -11.44
CA GLY A 26 -11.65 9.55 -12.24
C GLY A 26 -11.42 8.15 -11.65
N ALA A 27 -11.23 8.05 -10.34
CA ALA A 27 -11.08 6.77 -9.65
C ALA A 27 -12.36 5.92 -9.76
N LEU A 28 -13.52 6.53 -9.56
CA LEU A 28 -14.83 5.87 -9.67
C LEU A 28 -15.09 5.35 -11.09
N SER A 29 -14.77 6.14 -12.11
CA SER A 29 -14.93 5.75 -13.52
C SER A 29 -14.04 4.56 -13.90
N GLY A 30 -12.86 4.43 -13.29
CA GLY A 30 -11.93 3.33 -13.57
C GLY A 30 -12.24 2.04 -12.84
N THR A 31 -12.80 2.10 -11.63
CA THR A 31 -13.00 0.94 -10.75
C THR A 31 -14.46 0.66 -10.42
N GLY A 32 -15.36 1.58 -10.73
CA GLY A 32 -16.79 1.51 -10.38
C GLY A 32 -17.06 1.70 -8.88
N LYS A 33 -16.01 1.86 -8.03
CA LYS A 33 -16.15 1.96 -6.58
C LYS A 33 -14.98 2.73 -5.97
N LEU A 34 -15.28 3.62 -5.03
CA LEU A 34 -14.26 4.25 -4.19
C LEU A 34 -13.99 3.36 -2.97
N ASN A 35 -12.73 3.19 -2.64
CA ASN A 35 -12.34 2.58 -1.38
C ASN A 35 -12.27 3.63 -0.27
N ASN A 36 -12.38 3.19 0.98
CA ASN A 36 -12.41 4.06 2.15
C ASN A 36 -11.11 4.86 2.30
N PHE A 37 -9.96 4.28 1.95
CA PHE A 37 -8.67 4.96 1.97
C PHE A 37 -8.65 6.20 1.04
N VAL A 38 -9.12 6.05 -0.19
CA VAL A 38 -9.20 7.17 -1.15
C VAL A 38 -10.22 8.21 -0.66
N GLY A 39 -11.33 7.76 -0.07
CA GLY A 39 -12.32 8.65 0.56
C GLY A 39 -11.72 9.49 1.68
N VAL A 40 -10.89 8.90 2.53
CA VAL A 40 -10.17 9.63 3.60
C VAL A 40 -9.14 10.59 3.03
N LEU A 41 -8.33 10.16 2.05
CA LEU A 41 -7.35 11.03 1.39
C LEU A 41 -7.99 12.26 0.74
N ALA A 42 -9.25 12.16 0.33
CA ALA A 42 -9.98 13.26 -0.31
C ALA A 42 -10.14 14.47 0.61
N SER A 43 -10.03 14.31 1.93
CA SER A 43 -9.97 15.43 2.89
C SER A 43 -8.81 16.39 2.59
N SER A 44 -7.73 15.91 1.97
CA SER A 44 -6.58 16.72 1.55
C SER A 44 -6.35 16.61 0.05
N PRO A 45 -6.76 17.60 -0.75
CA PRO A 45 -6.51 17.59 -2.20
C PRO A 45 -5.02 17.43 -2.57
N ALA A 46 -4.11 17.95 -1.75
CA ALA A 46 -2.68 17.82 -1.98
C ALA A 46 -2.19 16.39 -1.75
N ALA A 47 -2.58 15.75 -0.65
CA ALA A 47 -2.22 14.37 -0.34
C ALA A 47 -2.81 13.41 -1.38
N LEU A 48 -4.08 13.60 -1.75
CA LEU A 48 -4.75 12.79 -2.76
C LEU A 48 -4.05 12.90 -4.13
N ARG A 49 -3.70 14.12 -4.57
CA ARG A 49 -2.98 14.32 -5.84
C ARG A 49 -1.59 13.70 -5.82
N GLY A 50 -0.85 13.88 -4.73
CA GLY A 50 0.49 13.31 -4.57
C GLY A 50 0.46 11.79 -4.68
N TYR A 51 -0.41 11.15 -3.90
CA TYR A 51 -0.63 9.71 -3.93
C TYR A 51 -1.06 9.21 -5.32
N ALA A 52 -2.08 9.82 -5.90
CA ALA A 52 -2.63 9.41 -7.19
C ALA A 52 -1.59 9.50 -8.32
N ARG A 53 -0.79 10.58 -8.34
CA ARG A 53 0.28 10.75 -9.32
C ARG A 53 1.38 9.72 -9.14
N MET A 54 1.92 9.57 -7.93
CA MET A 54 2.97 8.60 -7.65
C MET A 54 2.53 7.18 -8.01
N ARG A 55 1.34 6.78 -7.58
CA ARG A 55 0.76 5.48 -7.91
C ARG A 55 0.59 5.29 -9.42
N SER A 56 0.14 6.32 -10.14
CA SER A 56 -0.06 6.26 -11.58
C SER A 56 1.26 6.09 -12.34
N GLU A 57 2.33 6.77 -11.93
CA GLU A 57 3.64 6.62 -12.55
C GLU A 57 4.25 5.25 -12.27
N LEU A 58 4.25 4.80 -11.02
CA LEU A 58 4.80 3.51 -10.63
C LEU A 58 4.07 2.31 -11.29
N ARG A 59 2.77 2.42 -11.52
CA ARG A 59 2.04 1.37 -12.26
C ARG A 59 2.43 1.25 -13.74
N ARG A 60 3.07 2.26 -14.30
CA ARG A 60 3.59 2.29 -15.68
C ARG A 60 5.09 2.04 -15.75
N GLY A 61 5.71 1.83 -14.60
CA GLY A 61 7.13 1.52 -14.48
C GLY A 61 7.49 0.13 -15.00
N THR A 62 8.70 -0.30 -14.68
CA THR A 62 9.29 -1.54 -15.20
C THR A 62 9.04 -2.75 -14.32
N LEU A 63 8.57 -2.56 -13.08
CA LEU A 63 8.29 -3.67 -12.17
C LEU A 63 7.02 -4.43 -12.58
N PRO A 64 7.06 -5.77 -12.66
CA PRO A 64 5.88 -6.59 -12.88
C PRO A 64 4.81 -6.32 -11.81
N GLY A 65 3.53 -6.39 -12.17
CA GLY A 65 2.43 -6.18 -11.23
C GLY A 65 2.47 -7.14 -10.03
N ALA A 66 2.90 -8.39 -10.24
CA ALA A 66 3.07 -9.35 -9.16
C ALA A 66 4.15 -8.92 -8.15
N THR A 67 5.27 -8.35 -8.63
CA THR A 67 6.33 -7.80 -7.78
C THR A 67 5.82 -6.59 -6.98
N GLN A 68 5.06 -5.69 -7.63
CA GLN A 68 4.46 -4.53 -6.97
C GLN A 68 3.57 -4.96 -5.80
N GLU A 69 2.73 -6.01 -6.00
CA GLU A 69 1.85 -6.51 -4.94
C GLU A 69 2.61 -7.26 -3.83
N ARG A 70 3.71 -7.98 -4.14
CA ARG A 70 4.59 -8.56 -3.10
C ARG A 70 5.19 -7.49 -2.20
N ILE A 71 5.69 -6.40 -2.79
CA ILE A 71 6.25 -5.27 -2.03
C ILE A 71 5.17 -4.66 -1.12
N ALA A 72 3.99 -4.40 -1.66
CA ALA A 72 2.90 -3.80 -0.92
C ALA A 72 2.43 -4.70 0.25
N LEU A 73 2.33 -6.02 0.03
CA LEU A 73 2.00 -7.00 1.07
C LEU A 73 3.05 -7.03 2.19
N ALA A 74 4.33 -7.05 1.82
CA ALA A 74 5.43 -7.07 2.77
C ALA A 74 5.44 -5.82 3.66
N VAL A 75 5.28 -4.64 3.06
CA VAL A 75 5.24 -3.36 3.80
C VAL A 75 3.99 -3.27 4.67
N ALA A 76 2.82 -3.68 4.15
CA ALA A 76 1.57 -3.66 4.90
C ALA A 76 1.65 -4.53 6.16
N GLU A 77 2.20 -5.74 6.05
CA GLU A 77 2.42 -6.64 7.18
C GLU A 77 3.46 -6.07 8.17
N TYR A 78 4.58 -5.56 7.66
CA TYR A 78 5.63 -4.93 8.46
C TYR A 78 5.10 -3.76 9.29
N ARG A 79 4.17 -2.97 8.74
CA ARG A 79 3.49 -1.87 9.43
C ARG A 79 2.31 -2.31 10.29
N GLY A 80 1.83 -3.53 10.14
CA GLY A 80 0.65 -4.04 10.85
C GLY A 80 -0.68 -3.46 10.35
N SER A 81 -0.74 -3.06 9.07
CA SER A 81 -1.97 -2.56 8.43
C SER A 81 -2.83 -3.70 7.90
N GLU A 82 -3.78 -4.18 8.69
CA GLU A 82 -4.75 -5.20 8.26
C GLU A 82 -5.55 -4.76 7.03
N TYR A 83 -5.83 -3.46 6.92
CA TYR A 83 -6.53 -2.88 5.77
C TYR A 83 -5.74 -3.11 4.47
N ASP A 84 -4.47 -2.68 4.46
CA ASP A 84 -3.63 -2.78 3.26
C ASP A 84 -3.31 -4.25 2.94
N VAL A 85 -3.07 -5.10 3.94
CA VAL A 85 -2.91 -6.56 3.73
C VAL A 85 -4.13 -7.14 3.00
N ALA A 86 -5.33 -6.82 3.44
CA ALA A 86 -6.54 -7.33 2.80
C ALA A 86 -6.74 -6.80 1.37
N VAL A 87 -6.42 -5.52 1.13
CA VAL A 87 -6.49 -4.89 -0.20
C VAL A 87 -5.47 -5.54 -1.14
N HIS A 88 -4.20 -5.64 -0.72
CA HIS A 88 -3.11 -6.14 -1.55
C HIS A 88 -3.15 -7.67 -1.71
N ALA A 89 -3.69 -8.44 -0.75
CA ALA A 89 -3.94 -9.86 -0.95
C ALA A 89 -4.97 -10.12 -2.06
N ARG A 90 -6.00 -9.28 -2.15
CA ARG A 90 -6.98 -9.36 -3.26
C ARG A 90 -6.34 -8.96 -4.59
N ALA A 91 -5.57 -7.87 -4.61
CA ALA A 91 -4.89 -7.40 -5.82
C ALA A 91 -3.82 -8.41 -6.29
N GLY A 92 -3.05 -9.00 -5.38
CA GLY A 92 -2.06 -10.04 -5.66
C GLY A 92 -2.69 -11.26 -6.34
N ARG A 93 -3.85 -11.70 -5.87
CA ARG A 93 -4.61 -12.78 -6.54
C ARG A 93 -5.02 -12.41 -7.96
N ALA A 94 -5.40 -11.16 -8.18
CA ALA A 94 -5.81 -10.69 -9.51
C ALA A 94 -4.64 -10.66 -10.51
N VAL A 95 -3.40 -10.52 -10.02
CA VAL A 95 -2.17 -10.57 -10.85
C VAL A 95 -1.49 -11.96 -10.83
N GLY A 96 -2.15 -12.98 -10.29
CA GLY A 96 -1.73 -14.38 -10.40
C GLY A 96 -0.92 -14.92 -9.22
N LEU A 97 -0.81 -14.20 -8.10
CA LEU A 97 -0.21 -14.77 -6.88
C LEU A 97 -1.19 -15.76 -6.24
N ASP A 98 -0.73 -16.95 -5.91
CA ASP A 98 -1.47 -17.89 -5.10
C ASP A 98 -1.42 -17.55 -3.60
N LEU A 99 -2.16 -18.28 -2.78
CA LEU A 99 -2.29 -17.99 -1.34
C LEU A 99 -0.95 -18.18 -0.61
N ASP A 100 -0.18 -19.20 -0.99
CA ASP A 100 1.11 -19.50 -0.36
C ASP A 100 2.14 -18.40 -0.67
N GLU A 101 2.13 -17.90 -1.91
CA GLU A 101 3.00 -16.80 -2.32
C GLU A 101 2.60 -15.47 -1.65
N ILE A 102 1.30 -15.19 -1.52
CA ILE A 102 0.79 -14.03 -0.77
C ILE A 102 1.25 -14.09 0.68
N ASP A 103 1.13 -15.24 1.33
CA ASP A 103 1.54 -15.42 2.72
C ASP A 103 3.07 -15.36 2.89
N SER A 104 3.83 -15.85 1.90
CA SER A 104 5.29 -15.71 1.85
C SER A 104 5.70 -14.24 1.68
N ALA A 105 5.10 -13.51 0.76
CA ALA A 105 5.40 -12.11 0.50
C ALA A 105 5.19 -11.21 1.73
N ARG A 106 4.17 -11.47 2.55
CA ARG A 106 3.92 -10.79 3.82
C ARG A 106 5.11 -10.90 4.79
N ARG A 107 5.95 -11.92 4.64
CA ARG A 107 7.15 -12.16 5.45
C ARG A 107 8.44 -11.83 4.70
N PHE A 108 8.39 -11.02 3.64
CA PHE A 108 9.52 -10.73 2.76
C PHE A 108 10.16 -11.97 2.13
N HIS A 109 9.37 -12.99 1.84
CA HIS A 109 9.82 -14.22 1.21
C HIS A 109 9.08 -14.46 -0.11
N SER A 110 9.72 -15.22 -0.99
CA SER A 110 9.12 -15.75 -2.21
C SER A 110 9.76 -17.09 -2.54
N ARG A 111 9.01 -17.96 -3.21
CA ARG A 111 9.59 -19.19 -3.79
C ARG A 111 10.37 -18.93 -5.08
N ASP A 112 10.20 -17.76 -5.69
CA ASP A 112 11.02 -17.27 -6.79
C ASP A 112 12.26 -16.58 -6.21
N GLU A 113 13.45 -17.12 -6.52
CA GLU A 113 14.72 -16.63 -5.96
C GLU A 113 15.04 -15.20 -6.36
N ARG A 114 14.62 -14.78 -7.56
CA ARG A 114 14.78 -13.41 -8.02
C ARG A 114 13.94 -12.46 -7.14
N GLU A 115 12.68 -12.78 -6.91
CA GLU A 115 11.79 -12.00 -6.04
C GLU A 115 12.28 -12.03 -4.59
N ALA A 116 12.73 -13.17 -4.10
CA ALA A 116 13.26 -13.33 -2.75
C ALA A 116 14.49 -12.46 -2.49
N ALA A 117 15.39 -12.29 -3.46
CA ALA A 117 16.55 -11.41 -3.36
C ALA A 117 16.13 -9.94 -3.20
N LEU A 118 15.17 -9.47 -3.99
CA LEU A 118 14.63 -8.12 -3.86
C LEU A 118 13.94 -7.91 -2.51
N LEU A 119 13.11 -8.86 -2.09
CA LEU A 119 12.38 -8.75 -0.83
C LEU A 119 13.34 -8.71 0.38
N ARG A 120 14.42 -9.51 0.40
CA ARG A 120 15.48 -9.43 1.43
C ARG A 120 16.15 -8.06 1.47
N TYR A 121 16.48 -7.51 0.30
CA TYR A 121 17.03 -6.16 0.17
C TYR A 121 16.11 -5.14 0.83
N LEU A 122 14.82 -5.17 0.49
CA LEU A 122 13.81 -4.23 1.00
C LEU A 122 13.54 -4.41 2.50
N GLN A 123 13.51 -5.66 2.99
CA GLN A 123 13.38 -5.95 4.42
C GLN A 123 14.53 -5.33 5.19
N THR A 124 15.77 -5.58 4.77
CA THR A 124 16.96 -5.05 5.44
C THR A 124 16.98 -3.52 5.42
N MET A 125 16.56 -2.91 4.31
CA MET A 125 16.43 -1.47 4.20
C MET A 125 15.43 -0.90 5.24
N LEU A 126 14.26 -1.53 5.38
CA LEU A 126 13.26 -1.09 6.36
C LEU A 126 13.73 -1.28 7.79
N GLU A 127 14.35 -2.41 8.12
CA GLU A 127 14.84 -2.73 9.46
C GLU A 127 16.03 -1.84 9.90
N ASN A 128 16.86 -1.42 8.94
CA ASN A 128 18.08 -0.63 9.20
C ASN A 128 17.94 0.85 8.80
N SER A 129 16.73 1.39 8.81
CA SER A 129 16.49 2.83 8.53
C SER A 129 17.10 3.31 7.20
N GLY A 130 17.04 2.50 6.17
CA GLY A 130 17.50 2.81 4.82
C GLY A 130 18.92 2.31 4.48
N VAL A 131 19.69 1.83 5.46
CA VAL A 131 21.03 1.32 5.21
C VAL A 131 20.98 -0.15 4.80
N VAL A 132 21.48 -0.45 3.60
CA VAL A 132 21.56 -1.82 3.07
C VAL A 132 23.01 -2.21 2.87
N PRO A 133 23.47 -3.38 3.39
CA PRO A 133 24.80 -3.90 3.11
C PRO A 133 25.03 -4.11 1.60
N VAL A 134 26.22 -3.82 1.12
CA VAL A 134 26.58 -3.87 -0.30
C VAL A 134 26.29 -5.24 -0.92
N HIS A 135 26.58 -6.33 -0.21
CA HIS A 135 26.35 -7.69 -0.72
C HIS A 135 24.87 -7.97 -1.06
N LEU A 136 23.89 -7.38 -0.35
CA LEU A 136 22.48 -7.57 -0.69
C LEU A 136 22.09 -6.78 -1.96
N HIS A 137 22.72 -5.64 -2.20
CA HIS A 137 22.54 -4.92 -3.46
C HIS A 137 23.15 -5.71 -4.64
N GLU A 138 24.34 -6.27 -4.44
CA GLU A 138 24.99 -7.13 -5.43
C GLU A 138 24.16 -8.39 -5.69
N GLU A 139 23.66 -9.07 -4.64
CA GLU A 139 22.78 -10.23 -4.76
C GLU A 139 21.51 -9.91 -5.59
N ALA A 140 20.85 -8.78 -5.32
CA ALA A 140 19.69 -8.38 -6.11
C ALA A 140 20.04 -8.22 -7.59
N ARG A 141 21.20 -7.62 -7.92
CA ARG A 141 21.67 -7.45 -9.29
C ARG A 141 22.07 -8.78 -9.95
N GLU A 142 22.68 -9.70 -9.22
CA GLU A 142 23.02 -11.05 -9.70
C GLU A 142 21.77 -11.85 -10.05
N HIS A 143 20.64 -11.63 -9.33
CA HIS A 143 19.34 -12.19 -9.65
C HIS A 143 18.59 -11.41 -10.74
N GLY A 144 19.25 -10.47 -11.43
CA GLY A 144 18.74 -9.79 -12.61
C GLY A 144 17.89 -8.56 -12.34
N TRP A 145 17.94 -7.97 -11.13
CA TRP A 145 17.33 -6.68 -10.87
C TRP A 145 18.24 -5.56 -11.36
N THR A 146 17.68 -4.63 -12.14
CA THR A 146 18.41 -3.43 -12.57
C THR A 146 18.32 -2.34 -11.50
N ASP A 147 19.25 -1.37 -11.56
CA ASP A 147 19.21 -0.21 -10.66
C ASP A 147 17.90 0.57 -10.80
N GLU A 148 17.34 0.66 -12.02
CA GLU A 148 16.03 1.26 -12.27
C GLU A 148 14.93 0.53 -11.49
N GLN A 149 14.90 -0.80 -11.57
CA GLN A 149 13.89 -1.63 -10.88
C GLN A 149 14.05 -1.56 -9.35
N ILE A 150 15.28 -1.54 -8.84
CA ILE A 150 15.54 -1.37 -7.41
C ILE A 150 15.04 0.00 -6.93
N LEU A 151 15.30 1.07 -7.69
CA LEU A 151 14.79 2.41 -7.37
C LEU A 151 13.26 2.47 -7.42
N GLU A 152 12.64 1.84 -8.41
CA GLU A 152 11.17 1.71 -8.45
C GLU A 152 10.64 0.93 -7.24
N ALA A 153 11.31 -0.14 -6.83
CA ALA A 153 10.93 -0.91 -5.65
C ALA A 153 10.97 -0.05 -4.37
N LEU A 154 12.00 0.79 -4.20
CA LEU A 154 12.06 1.75 -3.09
C LEU A 154 10.91 2.76 -3.14
N ALA A 155 10.54 3.22 -4.33
CA ALA A 155 9.39 4.11 -4.50
C ALA A 155 8.05 3.40 -4.18
N HIS A 156 7.91 2.12 -4.53
CA HIS A 156 6.76 1.30 -4.12
C HIS A 156 6.70 1.10 -2.61
N VAL A 157 7.84 0.89 -1.94
CA VAL A 157 7.90 0.85 -0.47
C VAL A 157 7.39 2.17 0.11
N ALA A 158 7.86 3.32 -0.37
CA ALA A 158 7.42 4.63 0.11
C ALA A 158 5.91 4.85 -0.10
N LEU A 159 5.36 4.41 -1.24
CA LEU A 159 3.92 4.50 -1.52
C LEU A 159 3.09 3.62 -0.58
N ALA A 160 3.52 2.37 -0.35
CA ALA A 160 2.87 1.43 0.55
C ALA A 160 2.98 1.89 2.02
N ASP A 161 4.13 2.43 2.40
CA ASP A 161 4.36 3.00 3.73
C ASP A 161 3.43 4.17 4.01
N PHE A 162 3.30 5.10 3.07
CA PHE A 162 2.34 6.20 3.16
C PHE A 162 0.90 5.69 3.29
N SER A 163 0.51 4.68 2.50
CA SER A 163 -0.82 4.06 2.60
C SER A 163 -1.05 3.51 4.02
N SER A 164 -0.12 2.71 4.53
CA SER A 164 -0.23 2.10 5.86
C SER A 164 -0.25 3.14 6.98
N LEU A 165 0.52 4.22 6.88
CA LEU A 165 0.45 5.32 7.85
C LEU A 165 -0.93 5.96 7.91
N VAL A 166 -1.56 6.20 6.76
CA VAL A 166 -2.90 6.80 6.68
C VAL A 166 -3.97 5.84 7.20
N THR A 167 -3.91 4.55 6.81
CA THR A 167 -4.90 3.55 7.23
C THR A 167 -4.84 3.28 8.72
N LEU A 168 -3.66 3.22 9.30
CA LEU A 168 -3.45 3.03 10.75
C LEU A 168 -3.83 4.28 11.54
N ALA A 169 -3.34 5.47 11.14
CA ALA A 169 -3.67 6.72 11.83
C ALA A 169 -5.17 7.04 11.77
N GLY A 170 -5.81 6.72 10.65
CA GLY A 170 -7.23 6.92 10.42
C GLY A 170 -8.13 5.84 11.04
N GLU A 171 -7.57 4.70 11.46
CA GLU A 171 -8.35 3.50 11.82
C GLU A 171 -9.38 3.16 10.73
N ILE A 172 -8.92 3.18 9.46
CA ILE A 172 -9.80 3.05 8.31
C ILE A 172 -10.37 1.61 8.26
N PRO A 173 -11.71 1.43 8.26
CA PRO A 173 -12.30 0.10 8.20
C PRO A 173 -12.22 -0.46 6.77
N LEU A 174 -12.13 -1.79 6.66
CA LEU A 174 -12.33 -2.48 5.38
C LEU A 174 -13.74 -2.25 4.85
N GLU A 175 -13.88 -2.17 3.53
CA GLU A 175 -15.17 -2.03 2.87
C GLU A 175 -16.08 -3.23 3.21
N GLY A 176 -17.32 -2.91 3.61
CA GLY A 176 -18.32 -3.92 3.95
C GLY A 176 -18.20 -4.50 5.36
N THR A 177 -17.29 -4.00 6.17
CA THR A 177 -17.24 -4.33 7.59
C THR A 177 -17.77 -3.17 8.41
N SER A 178 -18.89 -3.35 9.11
CA SER A 178 -19.31 -2.45 10.20
C SER A 178 -18.50 -2.82 11.43
N ARG A 179 -17.40 -2.13 11.70
CA ARG A 179 -16.76 -2.18 13.01
C ARG A 179 -17.53 -1.23 13.93
N GLU A 180 -18.22 -1.76 14.93
CA GLU A 180 -18.60 -0.97 16.10
C GLU A 180 -17.33 -0.41 16.73
N VAL A 181 -17.17 0.91 16.68
CA VAL A 181 -16.03 1.60 17.33
C VAL A 181 -16.21 1.44 18.84
N LYS A 182 -15.42 0.58 19.48
CA LYS A 182 -15.30 0.57 20.92
C LYS A 182 -14.78 1.93 21.36
N PRO A 183 -15.48 2.65 22.27
CA PRO A 183 -14.99 3.93 22.76
C PRO A 183 -13.62 3.74 23.43
N LEU A 184 -12.68 4.63 23.11
CA LEU A 184 -11.36 4.67 23.74
C LEU A 184 -11.55 4.74 25.26
N LYS A 185 -10.97 3.78 26.01
CA LYS A 185 -10.87 3.89 27.47
C LYS A 185 -10.10 5.17 27.77
N LYS A 186 -10.75 6.10 28.48
CA LYS A 186 -10.06 7.25 29.05
C LYS A 186 -8.92 6.72 29.92
N VAL A 187 -7.70 7.08 29.56
CA VAL A 187 -6.54 6.90 30.43
C VAL A 187 -6.76 7.87 31.60
N ALA A 188 -6.87 7.33 32.80
CA ALA A 188 -6.99 8.08 34.04
C ALA A 188 -5.65 8.72 34.42
#